data_31eff7d39d189ab342da4413c2c18962
#
_entry.id   31eff7d39d189ab342da4413c2c18962
#
_cell.length_a   1.000
_cell.length_b   1.000
_cell.length_c   1.000
_cell.angle_alpha   90.00
_cell.angle_beta   90.00
_cell.angle_gamma   90.00
#
_symmetry.space_group_name_H-M   'P 1'
#
loop_
_entity.id
_entity.type
_entity.pdbx_description
1 polymer ?
#
loop_
_entity_poly.entity_id
_entity_poly.type
_entity_poly.pdbx_seq_one_letter_code
_entity_poly.pdbx_strand_id
1 'polypeptide(L)'
;VKFRLYDVFSGAELGSGLQFAGTVDGWRRMAHKVADAVYSRITGEGGYFDSRVVYVSETGPKDGRQKRLAVMDYDGANVQYLTDSSSIVLAPRFSPSGDRILYTSYESGFPRIYVLDIGSVQRRGLESAEGTMSFAPRFSPSGNTIAYSLTQGGNTDIFVMDIATGQS
;
A
#
# COMPACT_ATOMS: atom_id res chain seq x y z
N VAL A 1 14.37 20.07 -10.01
CA VAL A 1 14.92 20.61 -8.77
C VAL A 1 16.35 20.13 -8.62
N LYS A 2 17.27 21.06 -8.28
CA LYS A 2 18.67 20.77 -7.93
C LYS A 2 18.91 21.28 -6.52
N PHE A 3 19.61 20.51 -5.68
CA PHE A 3 20.00 20.98 -4.36
C PHE A 3 21.37 20.43 -3.94
N ARG A 4 21.99 21.12 -2.99
CA ARG A 4 23.18 20.70 -2.25
C ARG A 4 22.94 20.93 -0.77
N LEU A 5 23.48 20.08 0.07
CA LEU A 5 23.37 20.17 1.53
C LEU A 5 24.75 20.45 2.11
N TYR A 6 24.84 21.42 3.02
CA TYR A 6 26.09 21.79 3.68
C TYR A 6 25.92 21.79 5.19
N ASP A 7 26.94 21.33 5.89
CA ASP A 7 27.07 21.56 7.32
C ASP A 7 27.43 23.05 7.57
N VAL A 8 26.63 23.72 8.37
CA VAL A 8 26.79 25.17 8.59
C VAL A 8 27.97 25.53 9.46
N PHE A 9 28.49 24.58 10.24
CA PHE A 9 29.65 24.85 11.14
C PHE A 9 30.98 24.61 10.42
N SER A 10 31.08 23.54 9.66
CA SER A 10 32.31 23.17 8.95
C SER A 10 32.35 23.73 7.53
N GLY A 11 31.22 24.14 6.95
CA GLY A 11 31.09 24.52 5.55
C GLY A 11 31.24 23.35 4.57
N ALA A 12 31.35 22.12 5.08
CA ALA A 12 31.55 20.93 4.25
C ALA A 12 30.22 20.50 3.55
N GLU A 13 30.34 20.08 2.29
CA GLU A 13 29.20 19.53 1.56
C GLU A 13 28.85 18.12 2.11
N LEU A 14 27.60 17.91 2.54
CA LEU A 14 27.09 16.63 3.00
C LEU A 14 26.60 15.80 1.80
N GLY A 15 27.49 14.98 1.27
CA GLY A 15 27.27 14.20 0.04
C GLY A 15 27.32 15.07 -1.22
N SER A 16 27.20 14.45 -2.39
CA SER A 16 27.21 15.15 -3.69
C SER A 16 25.87 15.85 -3.97
N GLY A 17 25.88 16.91 -4.78
CA GLY A 17 24.66 17.56 -5.26
C GLY A 17 23.72 16.56 -5.97
N LEU A 18 22.41 16.70 -5.78
CA LEU A 18 21.39 15.88 -6.39
C LEU A 18 20.49 16.71 -7.31
N GLN A 19 19.98 16.04 -8.34
CA GLN A 19 19.00 16.61 -9.26
C GLN A 19 17.84 15.66 -9.43
N PHE A 20 16.62 16.17 -9.22
CA PHE A 20 15.38 15.47 -9.52
C PHE A 20 14.68 16.16 -10.69
N ALA A 21 14.27 15.36 -11.68
CA ALA A 21 13.46 15.81 -12.81
C ALA A 21 11.99 15.37 -12.60
N GLY A 22 11.06 16.18 -13.05
CA GLY A 22 9.63 15.89 -12.99
C GLY A 22 8.82 17.03 -13.60
N THR A 23 7.51 16.78 -13.76
CA THR A 23 6.54 17.77 -14.19
C THR A 23 6.23 18.78 -13.08
N VAL A 24 5.63 19.92 -13.44
CA VAL A 24 5.21 20.94 -12.46
C VAL A 24 4.21 20.32 -11.48
N ASP A 25 3.29 19.49 -11.94
CA ASP A 25 2.29 18.84 -11.09
C ASP A 25 2.87 17.81 -10.12
N GLY A 26 4.06 17.27 -10.45
CA GLY A 26 4.80 16.32 -9.59
C GLY A 26 5.67 16.98 -8.51
N TRP A 27 5.52 18.28 -8.24
CA TRP A 27 6.38 19.01 -7.31
C TRP A 27 6.39 18.45 -5.89
N ARG A 28 5.24 17.95 -5.39
CA ARG A 28 5.16 17.34 -4.04
C ARG A 28 6.06 16.12 -3.94
N ARG A 29 5.96 15.21 -4.91
CA ARG A 29 6.80 14.02 -4.94
C ARG A 29 8.29 14.35 -5.05
N MET A 30 8.63 15.41 -5.80
CA MET A 30 10.01 15.92 -5.83
C MET A 30 10.45 16.47 -4.47
N ALA A 31 9.56 17.18 -3.77
CA ALA A 31 9.85 17.69 -2.42
C ALA A 31 10.06 16.53 -1.43
N HIS A 32 9.23 15.47 -1.47
CA HIS A 32 9.41 14.27 -0.65
C HIS A 32 10.76 13.58 -0.92
N LYS A 33 11.15 13.43 -2.19
CA LYS A 33 12.48 12.87 -2.56
C LYS A 33 13.65 13.72 -2.06
N VAL A 34 13.51 15.04 -2.07
CA VAL A 34 14.51 15.94 -1.47
C VAL A 34 14.55 15.73 0.04
N ALA A 35 13.38 15.65 0.71
CA ALA A 35 13.29 15.39 2.14
C ALA A 35 13.94 14.04 2.51
N ASP A 36 13.68 12.98 1.74
CA ASP A 36 14.32 11.67 1.91
C ASP A 36 15.86 11.77 1.83
N ALA A 37 16.35 12.47 0.82
CA ALA A 37 17.78 12.62 0.62
C ALA A 37 18.44 13.45 1.74
N VAL A 38 17.78 14.50 2.23
CA VAL A 38 18.25 15.31 3.36
C VAL A 38 18.25 14.48 4.64
N TYR A 39 17.15 13.79 4.92
CA TYR A 39 17.00 12.92 6.08
C TYR A 39 18.10 11.85 6.13
N SER A 40 18.28 11.12 5.03
CA SER A 40 19.27 10.05 4.94
C SER A 40 20.71 10.56 5.14
N ARG A 41 21.03 11.77 4.66
CA ARG A 41 22.36 12.36 4.84
C ARG A 41 22.63 12.81 6.26
N ILE A 42 21.60 13.24 6.99
CA ILE A 42 21.73 13.70 8.37
C ILE A 42 21.73 12.53 9.35
N THR A 43 20.87 11.54 9.13
CA THR A 43 20.64 10.45 10.09
C THR A 43 21.39 9.17 9.76
N GLY A 44 21.75 8.97 8.50
CA GLY A 44 22.26 7.68 7.98
C GLY A 44 21.18 6.63 7.74
N GLU A 45 19.91 6.95 8.01
CA GLU A 45 18.76 6.04 7.82
C GLU A 45 18.08 6.25 6.47
N GLY A 46 17.30 5.26 6.01
CA GLY A 46 16.48 5.39 4.80
C GLY A 46 15.38 6.42 4.96
N GLY A 47 15.15 7.25 3.93
CA GLY A 47 14.02 8.18 3.90
C GLY A 47 12.69 7.46 3.75
N TYR A 48 11.60 8.10 4.18
CA TYR A 48 10.22 7.56 4.11
C TYR A 48 9.18 8.60 3.67
N PHE A 49 9.59 9.81 3.30
CA PHE A 49 8.67 10.89 2.90
C PHE A 49 8.05 10.65 1.52
N ASP A 50 8.76 9.99 0.56
CA ASP A 50 8.20 9.56 -0.73
C ASP A 50 7.47 8.20 -0.60
N SER A 51 6.71 8.01 0.47
CA SER A 51 5.90 6.83 0.73
C SER A 51 4.40 7.13 0.65
N ARG A 52 3.60 6.07 0.58
CA ARG A 52 2.15 6.15 0.54
C ARG A 52 1.53 5.31 1.65
N VAL A 53 0.35 5.72 2.09
CA VAL A 53 -0.46 5.01 3.08
C VAL A 53 -1.69 4.45 2.38
N VAL A 54 -1.91 3.14 2.51
CA VAL A 54 -3.18 2.51 2.14
C VAL A 54 -4.03 2.31 3.38
N TYR A 55 -5.31 2.67 3.30
CA TYR A 55 -6.22 2.62 4.44
C TYR A 55 -7.66 2.36 4.01
N VAL A 56 -8.50 2.05 4.98
CA VAL A 56 -9.95 1.99 4.78
C VAL A 56 -10.54 3.32 5.24
N SER A 57 -11.11 4.07 4.30
CA SER A 57 -11.88 5.27 4.59
C SER A 57 -13.29 4.89 5.00
N GLU A 58 -13.71 5.32 6.19
CA GLU A 58 -15.05 5.10 6.70
C GLU A 58 -15.85 6.40 6.73
N THR A 59 -17.07 6.36 6.24
CA THR A 59 -18.00 7.49 6.24
C THR A 59 -19.40 7.03 6.63
N GLY A 60 -20.30 7.96 6.92
CA GLY A 60 -21.69 7.67 7.27
C GLY A 60 -21.92 7.42 8.77
N PRO A 61 -23.18 7.25 9.18
CA PRO A 61 -23.58 7.06 10.57
C PRO A 61 -23.08 5.70 11.12
N LYS A 62 -23.09 5.54 12.45
CA LYS A 62 -22.53 4.36 13.13
C LYS A 62 -23.17 3.05 12.70
N ASP A 63 -24.45 3.06 12.38
CA ASP A 63 -25.28 1.92 11.97
C ASP A 63 -25.33 1.72 10.44
N GLY A 64 -24.68 2.60 9.67
CA GLY A 64 -24.63 2.56 8.20
C GLY A 64 -23.26 2.97 7.65
N ARG A 65 -22.17 2.49 8.24
CA ARG A 65 -20.80 2.80 7.80
C ARG A 65 -20.55 2.32 6.38
N GLN A 66 -20.13 3.26 5.55
CA GLN A 66 -19.61 2.98 4.22
C GLN A 66 -18.10 2.90 4.29
N LYS A 67 -17.53 1.88 3.68
CA LYS A 67 -16.08 1.63 3.69
C LYS A 67 -15.55 1.62 2.27
N ARG A 68 -14.44 2.32 2.04
CA ARG A 68 -13.74 2.35 0.75
C ARG A 68 -12.24 2.18 0.96
N LEU A 69 -11.62 1.43 0.07
CA LEU A 69 -10.17 1.37 0.00
C LEU A 69 -9.66 2.70 -0.57
N ALA A 70 -8.67 3.29 0.08
CA ALA A 70 -8.06 4.53 -0.34
C ALA A 70 -6.54 4.49 -0.16
N VAL A 71 -5.84 5.29 -0.96
CA VAL A 71 -4.41 5.54 -0.86
C VAL A 71 -4.18 7.05 -0.78
N MET A 72 -3.16 7.46 -0.05
CA MET A 72 -2.73 8.85 0.04
C MET A 72 -1.22 8.91 0.17
N ASP A 73 -0.65 10.09 -0.07
CA ASP A 73 0.74 10.35 0.25
C ASP A 73 0.95 10.31 1.78
N TYR A 74 2.19 10.12 2.20
CA TYR A 74 2.59 10.07 3.62
C TYR A 74 2.03 11.25 4.44
N ASP A 75 1.95 12.44 3.86
CA ASP A 75 1.51 13.68 4.51
C ASP A 75 -0.02 13.92 4.42
N GLY A 76 -0.79 12.93 3.98
CA GLY A 76 -2.24 12.99 3.86
C GLY A 76 -2.77 13.64 2.58
N ALA A 77 -1.88 14.07 1.68
CA ALA A 77 -2.29 14.64 0.40
C ALA A 77 -2.61 13.56 -0.66
N ASN A 78 -3.15 14.00 -1.79
CA ASN A 78 -3.42 13.15 -2.97
C ASN A 78 -4.25 11.90 -2.66
N VAL A 79 -5.29 12.06 -1.85
CA VAL A 79 -6.23 10.98 -1.54
C VAL A 79 -6.89 10.48 -2.81
N GLN A 80 -6.73 9.18 -3.09
CA GLN A 80 -7.38 8.49 -4.19
C GLN A 80 -8.19 7.30 -3.64
N TYR A 81 -9.47 7.24 -3.98
CA TYR A 81 -10.31 6.09 -3.68
C TYR A 81 -10.13 5.02 -4.75
N LEU A 82 -9.87 3.78 -4.32
CA LEU A 82 -9.59 2.64 -5.18
C LEU A 82 -10.80 1.70 -5.33
N THR A 83 -11.77 1.79 -4.42
CA THR A 83 -13.05 1.07 -4.49
C THR A 83 -14.20 2.04 -4.22
N ASP A 84 -15.39 1.66 -4.66
CA ASP A 84 -16.64 2.28 -4.22
C ASP A 84 -17.00 1.86 -2.78
N SER A 85 -18.19 2.24 -2.32
CA SER A 85 -18.72 1.91 -0.99
C SER A 85 -19.77 0.80 -1.01
N SER A 86 -19.88 0.06 -2.13
CA SER A 86 -20.90 -0.99 -2.30
C SER A 86 -20.66 -2.21 -1.42
N SER A 87 -19.41 -2.41 -0.98
CA SER A 87 -19.01 -3.58 -0.20
C SER A 87 -18.07 -3.21 0.94
N ILE A 88 -18.10 -4.00 2.01
CA ILE A 88 -17.16 -3.86 3.11
C ILE A 88 -15.77 -4.30 2.65
N VAL A 89 -14.77 -3.43 2.82
CA VAL A 89 -13.35 -3.72 2.57
C VAL A 89 -12.54 -3.58 3.85
N LEU A 90 -11.57 -4.47 4.07
CA LEU A 90 -10.80 -4.56 5.32
C LEU A 90 -9.35 -4.93 5.05
N ALA A 91 -8.49 -4.59 6.02
CA ALA A 91 -7.12 -5.07 6.15
C ALA A 91 -6.23 -4.90 4.91
N PRO A 92 -6.19 -3.70 4.27
CA PRO A 92 -5.35 -3.50 3.10
C PRO A 92 -3.86 -3.59 3.43
N ARG A 93 -3.08 -4.10 2.47
CA ARG A 93 -1.61 -4.22 2.55
C ARG A 93 -0.97 -3.96 1.21
N PHE A 94 0.04 -3.11 1.17
CA PHE A 94 0.90 -2.96 0.00
C PHE A 94 1.73 -4.22 -0.27
N SER A 95 1.99 -4.48 -1.54
CA SER A 95 3.09 -5.34 -1.96
C SER A 95 4.43 -4.70 -1.58
N PRO A 96 5.51 -5.48 -1.44
CA PRO A 96 6.86 -4.92 -1.22
C PRO A 96 7.31 -3.94 -2.31
N SER A 97 6.85 -4.12 -3.55
CA SER A 97 7.09 -3.22 -4.69
C SER A 97 6.23 -1.95 -4.65
N GLY A 98 5.16 -1.93 -3.83
CA GLY A 98 4.25 -0.78 -3.72
C GLY A 98 3.31 -0.57 -4.91
N ASP A 99 3.22 -1.52 -5.84
CA ASP A 99 2.39 -1.48 -7.05
C ASP A 99 1.05 -2.18 -6.90
N ARG A 100 0.92 -3.09 -5.92
CA ARG A 100 -0.29 -3.87 -5.65
C ARG A 100 -0.76 -3.72 -4.21
N ILE A 101 -2.05 -3.94 -4.01
CA ILE A 101 -2.68 -3.96 -2.69
C ILE A 101 -3.43 -5.28 -2.55
N LEU A 102 -3.18 -6.01 -1.44
CA LEU A 102 -4.04 -7.08 -0.95
C LEU A 102 -5.05 -6.50 0.01
N TYR A 103 -6.29 -6.98 -0.05
CA TYR A 103 -7.33 -6.62 0.91
C TYR A 103 -8.40 -7.71 0.99
N THR A 104 -9.19 -7.67 2.04
CA THR A 104 -10.39 -8.51 2.18
C THR A 104 -11.60 -7.72 1.74
N SER A 105 -12.47 -8.30 0.90
CA SER A 105 -13.75 -7.72 0.50
C SER A 105 -14.90 -8.68 0.75
N TYR A 106 -16.07 -8.14 1.04
CA TYR A 106 -17.33 -8.87 1.21
C TYR A 106 -18.26 -8.76 -0.02
N GLU A 107 -17.75 -8.34 -1.18
CA GLU A 107 -18.57 -8.15 -2.38
C GLU A 107 -19.24 -9.45 -2.89
N SER A 108 -18.68 -10.59 -2.56
CA SER A 108 -19.27 -11.91 -2.84
C SER A 108 -20.28 -12.41 -1.77
N GLY A 109 -20.59 -11.57 -0.76
CA GLY A 109 -21.39 -11.95 0.41
C GLY A 109 -20.59 -12.58 1.55
N PHE A 110 -19.40 -13.09 1.28
CA PHE A 110 -18.46 -13.66 2.24
C PHE A 110 -17.08 -13.01 2.10
N PRO A 111 -16.24 -13.02 3.17
CA PRO A 111 -14.90 -12.46 3.07
C PRO A 111 -14.05 -13.25 2.08
N ARG A 112 -13.49 -12.53 1.10
CA ARG A 112 -12.57 -13.03 0.08
C ARG A 112 -11.39 -12.08 -0.05
N ILE A 113 -10.25 -12.64 -0.44
CA ILE A 113 -9.04 -11.86 -0.69
C ILE A 113 -9.03 -11.38 -2.14
N TYR A 114 -8.71 -10.12 -2.30
CA TYR A 114 -8.53 -9.47 -3.59
C TYR A 114 -7.14 -8.89 -3.72
N VAL A 115 -6.60 -8.93 -4.93
CA VAL A 115 -5.41 -8.21 -5.35
C VAL A 115 -5.86 -7.06 -6.25
N LEU A 116 -5.43 -5.85 -5.95
CA LEU A 116 -5.66 -4.66 -6.76
C LEU A 116 -4.31 -4.14 -7.26
N ASP A 117 -4.21 -3.91 -8.56
CA ASP A 117 -3.11 -3.18 -9.20
C ASP A 117 -3.40 -1.68 -9.13
N ILE A 118 -2.49 -0.90 -8.56
CA ILE A 118 -2.72 0.53 -8.30
C ILE A 118 -2.67 1.36 -9.58
N GLY A 119 -1.84 0.96 -10.53
CA GLY A 119 -1.66 1.71 -11.78
C GLY A 119 -2.87 1.64 -12.68
N SER A 120 -3.45 0.45 -12.83
CA SER A 120 -4.62 0.20 -13.67
C SER A 120 -5.95 0.27 -12.92
N VAL A 121 -5.92 0.24 -11.59
CA VAL A 121 -7.08 0.09 -10.68
C VAL A 121 -7.87 -1.20 -10.96
N GLN A 122 -7.23 -2.16 -11.64
CA GLN A 122 -7.82 -3.48 -11.91
C GLN A 122 -7.70 -4.35 -10.66
N ARG A 123 -8.78 -5.05 -10.34
CA ARG A 123 -8.83 -5.98 -9.20
C ARG A 123 -9.26 -7.36 -9.63
N ARG A 124 -8.72 -8.37 -8.95
CA ARG A 124 -9.15 -9.76 -9.09
C ARG A 124 -9.28 -10.41 -7.72
N GLY A 125 -10.31 -11.22 -7.54
CA GLY A 125 -10.42 -12.13 -6.40
C GLY A 125 -9.38 -13.26 -6.53
N LEU A 126 -8.83 -13.70 -5.41
CA LEU A 126 -8.06 -14.93 -5.37
C LEU A 126 -9.02 -16.12 -5.32
N GLU A 127 -8.67 -17.19 -6.04
CA GLU A 127 -9.47 -18.40 -6.03
C GLU A 127 -9.56 -18.99 -4.62
N SER A 128 -10.74 -19.43 -4.26
CA SER A 128 -11.01 -20.16 -3.02
C SER A 128 -12.17 -21.13 -3.26
N ALA A 129 -12.12 -22.27 -2.60
CA ALA A 129 -13.16 -23.28 -2.70
C ALA A 129 -14.52 -22.72 -2.22
N GLU A 130 -15.61 -23.28 -2.76
CA GLU A 130 -16.96 -22.95 -2.33
C GLU A 130 -17.16 -23.25 -0.83
N GLY A 131 -17.91 -22.43 -0.13
CA GLY A 131 -18.14 -22.58 1.30
C GLY A 131 -16.97 -22.20 2.20
N THR A 132 -15.88 -21.65 1.64
CA THR A 132 -14.75 -21.16 2.43
C THR A 132 -14.79 -19.65 2.59
N MET A 133 -14.06 -19.12 3.59
CA MET A 133 -13.84 -17.70 3.82
C MET A 133 -12.34 -17.42 3.91
N SER A 134 -11.83 -16.46 3.14
CA SER A 134 -10.42 -16.08 3.17
C SER A 134 -10.25 -14.62 3.58
N PHE A 135 -9.29 -14.34 4.49
CA PHE A 135 -9.13 -13.00 5.05
C PHE A 135 -7.72 -12.76 5.62
N ALA A 136 -7.45 -11.50 6.00
CA ALA A 136 -6.23 -11.03 6.64
C ALA A 136 -4.94 -11.37 5.88
N PRO A 137 -4.84 -11.12 4.56
CA PRO A 137 -3.69 -11.50 3.76
C PRO A 137 -2.45 -10.66 4.10
N ARG A 138 -1.27 -11.28 3.88
CA ARG A 138 0.05 -10.64 3.97
C ARG A 138 0.93 -11.12 2.83
N PHE A 139 1.60 -10.19 2.16
CA PHE A 139 2.66 -10.55 1.22
C PHE A 139 3.88 -11.13 1.93
N SER A 140 4.55 -12.05 1.27
CA SER A 140 5.94 -12.38 1.58
C SER A 140 6.87 -11.21 1.23
N PRO A 141 8.09 -11.15 1.77
CA PRO A 141 9.06 -10.13 1.39
C PRO A 141 9.40 -10.09 -0.11
N SER A 142 9.29 -11.23 -0.81
CA SER A 142 9.48 -11.31 -2.27
C SER A 142 8.30 -10.77 -3.07
N GLY A 143 7.10 -10.67 -2.46
CA GLY A 143 5.87 -10.28 -3.13
C GLY A 143 5.24 -11.36 -4.02
N ASN A 144 5.80 -12.58 -4.07
CA ASN A 144 5.33 -13.67 -4.93
C ASN A 144 4.31 -14.57 -4.24
N THR A 145 4.39 -14.68 -2.92
CA THR A 145 3.48 -15.49 -2.11
C THR A 145 2.73 -14.62 -1.09
N ILE A 146 1.63 -15.14 -0.60
CA ILE A 146 0.86 -14.56 0.50
C ILE A 146 0.62 -15.61 1.57
N ALA A 147 0.61 -15.17 2.83
CA ALA A 147 0.03 -15.90 3.95
C ALA A 147 -1.36 -15.31 4.25
N TYR A 148 -2.32 -16.14 4.57
CA TYR A 148 -3.70 -15.70 4.85
C TYR A 148 -4.44 -16.71 5.72
N SER A 149 -5.53 -16.27 6.35
CA SER A 149 -6.43 -17.13 7.07
C SER A 149 -7.51 -17.69 6.14
N LEU A 150 -7.76 -18.99 6.22
CA LEU A 150 -8.82 -19.68 5.50
C LEU A 150 -9.69 -20.44 6.49
N THR A 151 -11.01 -20.16 6.46
CA THR A 151 -12.00 -20.93 7.23
C THR A 151 -12.68 -21.92 6.30
N GLN A 152 -12.65 -23.21 6.69
CA GLN A 152 -13.28 -24.32 5.99
C GLN A 152 -13.81 -25.33 7.00
N GLY A 153 -15.05 -25.77 6.83
CA GLY A 153 -15.64 -26.78 7.73
C GLY A 153 -15.70 -26.37 9.20
N GLY A 154 -15.77 -25.07 9.49
CA GLY A 154 -15.80 -24.51 10.85
C GLY A 154 -14.44 -24.29 11.49
N ASN A 155 -13.34 -24.73 10.88
CA ASN A 155 -11.97 -24.48 11.35
C ASN A 155 -11.31 -23.35 10.54
N THR A 156 -10.41 -22.64 11.20
CA THR A 156 -9.60 -21.57 10.57
C THR A 156 -8.13 -21.88 10.72
N ASP A 157 -7.44 -21.99 9.60
CA ASP A 157 -6.01 -22.29 9.51
C ASP A 157 -5.28 -21.22 8.70
N ILE A 158 -3.94 -21.21 8.80
CA ILE A 158 -3.09 -20.32 8.02
C ILE A 158 -2.58 -21.09 6.79
N PHE A 159 -2.78 -20.48 5.64
CA PHE A 159 -2.34 -20.99 4.34
C PHE A 159 -1.31 -20.05 3.72
N VAL A 160 -0.49 -20.63 2.85
CA VAL A 160 0.44 -19.89 1.99
C VAL A 160 0.09 -20.20 0.54
N MET A 161 -0.05 -19.16 -0.29
CA MET A 161 -0.42 -19.30 -1.69
C MET A 161 0.58 -18.55 -2.57
N ASP A 162 0.98 -19.16 -3.68
CA ASP A 162 1.66 -18.47 -4.77
C ASP A 162 0.64 -17.63 -5.56
N ILE A 163 0.90 -16.33 -5.69
CA ILE A 163 -0.06 -15.38 -6.29
C ILE A 163 -0.23 -15.59 -7.80
N ALA A 164 0.82 -16.05 -8.47
CA ALA A 164 0.80 -16.23 -9.93
C ALA A 164 0.03 -17.50 -10.32
N THR A 165 0.24 -18.59 -9.59
CA THR A 165 -0.36 -19.89 -9.89
C THR A 165 -1.66 -20.16 -9.15
N GLY A 166 -1.90 -19.46 -8.02
CA GLY A 166 -3.03 -19.72 -7.13
C GLY A 166 -2.90 -21.02 -6.31
N GLN A 167 -1.76 -21.68 -6.36
CA GLN A 167 -1.50 -22.90 -5.59
C GLN A 167 -1.20 -22.59 -4.11
N SER A 168 -1.83 -23.32 -3.21
CA SER A 168 -1.68 -23.26 -1.74
C SER A 168 -0.99 -24.49 -1.23
#